data_fc99d7f765641517ec22f8982c6fe402
#
_entry.id   fc99d7f765641517ec22f8982c6fe402
#
_cell.length_a   1.000
_cell.length_b   1.000
_cell.length_c   1.000
_cell.angle_alpha   90.00
_cell.angle_beta   90.00
_cell.angle_gamma   90.00
#
_symmetry.space_group_name_H-M   'P 1'
#
loop_
_entity.id
_entity.type
_entity.pdbx_description
1 polymer ?
#
loop_
_entity_poly.entity_id
_entity_poly.type
_entity_poly.pdbx_seq_one_letter_code
_entity_poly.pdbx_strand_id
1 'polypeptide(L)' 'MKWRTIAGLYAIAVSIFMFWIWMYFAITNTVPFFEERPLEMSLHIAAEMMTCMALLAGGIGLLK' A
#
# COMPACT_ATOMS: atom_id res chain seq x y z
N MET A 1 -0.61 26.80 6.10
CA MET A 1 -1.09 25.44 5.84
C MET A 1 -0.93 24.58 7.08
N LYS A 2 -1.98 23.88 7.44
CA LYS A 2 -1.94 23.05 8.64
C LYS A 2 -1.16 21.77 8.35
N TRP A 3 -0.32 21.40 9.29
CA TRP A 3 0.51 20.23 9.13
C TRP A 3 -0.31 18.93 9.03
N ARG A 4 -1.52 18.92 9.59
CA ARG A 4 -2.42 17.77 9.47
C ARG A 4 -2.81 17.51 8.01
N THR A 5 -3.04 18.58 7.25
CA THR A 5 -3.36 18.47 5.84
C THR A 5 -2.18 17.87 5.07
N ILE A 6 -0.97 18.31 5.39
CA ILE A 6 0.23 17.80 4.74
C ILE A 6 0.41 16.31 5.07
N ALA A 7 0.25 15.97 6.34
CA ALA A 7 0.40 14.58 6.77
C ALA A 7 -0.64 13.67 6.12
N GLY A 8 -1.89 14.14 6.03
CA GLY A 8 -2.95 13.37 5.39
C GLY A 8 -2.68 13.13 3.93
N LEU A 9 -2.28 14.18 3.21
CA LEU A 9 -1.93 14.06 1.79
C LEU A 9 -0.74 13.13 1.59
N TYR A 10 0.25 13.24 2.47
CA TYR A 10 1.42 12.37 2.40
C TYR A 10 1.05 10.90 2.59
N ALA A 11 0.21 10.62 3.57
CA ALA A 11 -0.24 9.26 3.84
C ALA A 11 -1.00 8.67 2.66
N ILE A 12 -1.88 9.46 2.05
CA ILE A 12 -2.64 9.02 0.89
C ILE A 12 -1.70 8.77 -0.30
N ALA A 13 -0.75 9.66 -0.53
CA ALA A 13 0.19 9.52 -1.62
C ALA A 13 1.05 8.26 -1.44
N VAL A 14 1.53 8.01 -0.23
CA VAL A 14 2.33 6.82 0.06
C VAL A 14 1.50 5.56 -0.17
N SER A 15 0.25 5.56 0.26
CA SER A 15 -0.65 4.42 0.07
C SER A 15 -0.83 4.11 -1.41
N ILE A 16 -1.11 5.12 -2.21
CA ILE A 16 -1.29 4.94 -3.65
C ILE A 16 0.00 4.44 -4.30
N PHE A 17 1.13 5.01 -3.89
CA PHE A 17 2.43 4.63 -4.44
C PHE A 17 2.75 3.17 -4.12
N MET A 18 2.53 2.72 -2.90
CA MET A 18 2.79 1.34 -2.51
C MET A 18 1.87 0.37 -3.24
N PHE A 19 0.60 0.74 -3.38
CA PHE A 19 -0.35 -0.06 -4.14
C PHE A 19 0.10 -0.21 -5.59
N TRP A 20 0.58 0.88 -6.18
CA TRP A 20 1.05 0.89 -7.56
C TRP A 20 2.25 -0.04 -7.75
N ILE A 21 3.20 -0.01 -6.82
CA ILE A 21 4.38 -0.86 -6.88
C ILE A 21 3.97 -2.34 -6.85
N TRP A 22 3.08 -2.71 -5.94
CA TRP A 22 2.64 -4.08 -5.83
C TRP A 22 1.87 -4.55 -7.06
N MET A 23 1.04 -3.68 -7.62
CA MET A 23 0.35 -4.00 -8.86
C MET A 23 1.33 -4.18 -10.01
N TYR A 24 2.35 -3.35 -10.06
CA TYR A 24 3.38 -3.47 -11.08
C TYR A 24 4.09 -4.83 -10.98
N PHE A 25 4.50 -5.22 -9.80
CA PHE A 25 5.13 -6.52 -9.59
C PHE A 25 4.21 -7.66 -9.99
N ALA A 26 2.95 -7.58 -9.64
CA ALA A 26 1.98 -8.61 -9.96
C ALA A 26 1.78 -8.74 -11.48
N ILE A 27 1.71 -7.62 -12.18
CA ILE A 27 1.49 -7.61 -13.63
C ILE A 27 2.70 -8.11 -14.39
N THR A 28 3.90 -7.69 -13.98
CA THR A 28 5.12 -8.08 -14.67
C THR A 28 5.53 -9.51 -14.36
N ASN A 29 4.84 -10.14 -13.42
CA ASN A 29 5.13 -11.51 -13.03
C ASN A 29 6.60 -11.71 -12.65
N THR A 30 7.19 -10.69 -12.05
CA THR A 30 8.58 -10.73 -11.62
C THR A 30 8.69 -11.29 -10.23
N VAL A 31 7.83 -12.25 -9.90
CA VAL A 31 7.80 -12.85 -8.58
C VAL A 31 7.95 -14.36 -8.69
N PRO A 32 8.93 -14.88 -9.47
CA PRO A 32 9.18 -16.32 -9.47
C PRO A 32 9.55 -16.81 -8.08
N PHE A 33 10.07 -15.90 -7.26
CA PHE A 33 10.39 -16.17 -5.88
C PHE A 33 9.15 -16.60 -5.07
N PHE A 34 8.00 -15.97 -5.37
CA PHE A 34 6.77 -16.27 -4.65
C PHE A 34 6.01 -17.47 -5.23
N GLU A 35 6.34 -17.89 -6.43
CA GLU A 35 5.69 -19.06 -7.03
C GLU A 35 5.97 -20.33 -6.22
N GLU A 36 7.14 -20.40 -5.60
CA GLU A 36 7.50 -21.53 -4.77
C GLU A 36 6.82 -21.49 -3.39
N ARG A 37 6.30 -20.31 -3.00
CA ARG A 37 5.69 -20.12 -1.68
C ARG A 37 4.43 -19.27 -1.78
N PRO A 38 3.37 -19.83 -2.34
CA PRO A 38 2.13 -19.05 -2.53
C PRO A 38 1.52 -18.55 -1.22
N LEU A 39 1.75 -19.26 -0.12
CA LEU A 39 1.24 -18.85 1.18
C LEU A 39 1.90 -17.55 1.63
N GLU A 40 3.23 -17.45 1.49
CA GLU A 40 3.95 -16.23 1.85
C GLU A 40 3.52 -15.06 0.97
N MET A 41 3.30 -15.32 -0.31
CA MET A 41 2.81 -14.31 -1.22
C MET A 41 1.46 -13.76 -0.75
N SER A 42 0.55 -14.66 -0.38
CA SER A 42 -0.76 -14.26 0.11
C SER A 42 -0.64 -13.41 1.37
N LEU A 43 0.24 -13.78 2.28
CA LEU A 43 0.46 -13.03 3.51
C LEU A 43 1.03 -11.65 3.22
N HIS A 44 1.98 -11.55 2.31
CA HIS A 44 2.56 -10.26 1.93
C HIS A 44 1.53 -9.36 1.30
N ILE A 45 0.72 -9.89 0.39
CA ILE A 45 -0.31 -9.11 -0.27
C ILE A 45 -1.35 -8.65 0.75
N ALA A 46 -1.77 -9.52 1.65
CA ALA A 46 -2.75 -9.17 2.67
C ALA A 46 -2.21 -8.07 3.59
N ALA A 47 -0.96 -8.22 4.05
CA ALA A 47 -0.33 -7.21 4.91
C ALA A 47 -0.21 -5.87 4.19
N GLU A 48 0.19 -5.89 2.93
CA GLU A 48 0.32 -4.67 2.13
C GLU A 48 -1.02 -3.99 1.92
N MET A 49 -2.06 -4.77 1.62
CA MET A 49 -3.41 -4.25 1.47
C MET A 49 -3.91 -3.61 2.75
N MET A 50 -3.69 -4.27 3.88
CA MET A 50 -4.09 -3.73 5.16
C MET A 50 -3.35 -2.44 5.48
N THR A 51 -2.06 -2.39 5.20
CA THR A 51 -1.26 -1.19 5.40
C THR A 51 -1.76 -0.04 4.54
N CYS A 52 -2.03 -0.31 3.27
CA CYS A 52 -2.55 0.71 2.36
C CYS A 52 -3.90 1.25 2.82
N MET A 53 -4.78 0.36 3.26
CA MET A 53 -6.09 0.77 3.75
C MET A 53 -5.97 1.59 5.03
N ALA A 54 -5.09 1.20 5.93
CA ALA A 54 -4.86 1.94 7.17
C ALA A 54 -4.32 3.34 6.89
N LEU A 55 -3.35 3.44 5.99
CA LEU A 55 -2.79 4.74 5.60
C LEU A 55 -3.83 5.61 4.93
N LEU A 56 -4.64 5.03 4.05
CA LEU A 56 -5.68 5.77 3.36
C LEU A 56 -6.72 6.29 4.35
N ALA A 57 -7.19 5.43 5.25
CA ALA A 57 -8.17 5.81 6.24
C ALA A 57 -7.61 6.88 7.19
N GLY A 58 -6.35 6.70 7.62
CA GLY A 58 -5.69 7.68 8.48
C GLY A 58 -5.52 9.02 7.78
N GLY A 59 -5.11 8.98 6.50
CA GLY A 59 -4.96 10.20 5.72
C GLY A 59 -6.27 10.95 5.55
N ILE A 60 -7.33 10.24 5.24
CA ILE A 60 -8.66 10.84 5.11
C ILE A 60 -9.10 11.43 6.45
N GLY A 61 -8.86 10.71 7.55
CA GLY A 61 -9.18 11.19 8.88
C GLY A 61 -8.45 12.47 9.23
N LEU A 62 -7.18 12.58 8.85
CA LEU A 62 -6.40 13.79 9.09
C LEU A 62 -6.89 14.98 8.25
N LEU A 63 -7.43 14.70 7.07
CA LEU A 63 -7.94 15.76 6.21
C LEU A 63 -9.29 16.30 6.67
N LYS A 64 -10.03 15.52 7.43
CA LYS A 64 -11.28 15.98 8.00
C LYS A 64 -10.99 16.85 9.21
#